data_26418c65d014d4d484070f168438b450
#
_entry.id   26418c65d014d4d484070f168438b450
#
_cell.length_a   1.000
_cell.length_b   1.000
_cell.length_c   1.000
_cell.angle_alpha   90.00
_cell.angle_beta   90.00
_cell.angle_gamma   90.00
#
_symmetry.space_group_name_H-M   'P 1'
#
loop_
_entity.id
_entity.type
_entity.pdbx_description
1 polymer ?
#
loop_
_entity_poly.entity_id
_entity_poly.type
_entity_poly.pdbx_seq_one_letter_code
_entity_poly.pdbx_strand_id
1 'polypeptide(L)'
;MTRTRVAPLLAAAILLAAGAACAVRSPSIADLQHNPGRYYDRTVSIEGTVTSSWGVPLVPLKLYKVGDSTGEITVVSDSARVPPRGARVRVKGRVNEFGTFGGRAIGAHLRESSLRVLRRG
;
A
#
# COMPACT_ATOMS: atom_id res chain seq x y z
N MET A 1 -41.99 25.64 6.64
CA MET A 1 -40.82 26.29 6.04
C MET A 1 -39.49 25.80 6.64
N THR A 2 -39.51 25.26 7.83
CA THR A 2 -38.33 24.66 8.46
C THR A 2 -37.88 23.35 7.82
N ARG A 3 -38.72 22.70 7.04
CA ARG A 3 -38.41 21.40 6.41
C ARG A 3 -37.31 21.47 5.36
N THR A 4 -37.16 22.58 4.65
CA THR A 4 -36.18 22.75 3.60
C THR A 4 -34.74 22.95 4.14
N ARG A 5 -34.59 23.32 5.42
CA ARG A 5 -33.28 23.55 6.04
C ARG A 5 -32.66 22.27 6.59
N VAL A 6 -33.47 21.24 6.85
CA VAL A 6 -32.98 19.97 7.44
C VAL A 6 -32.40 19.02 6.37
N ALA A 7 -33.03 18.99 5.19
CA ALA A 7 -32.56 18.09 4.12
C ALA A 7 -31.15 18.32 3.66
N PRO A 8 -30.62 19.56 3.46
CA PRO A 8 -29.22 19.78 3.10
C PRO A 8 -28.24 19.33 4.16
N LEU A 9 -28.60 19.47 5.45
CA LEU A 9 -27.74 19.04 6.55
C LEU A 9 -27.60 17.51 6.61
N LEU A 10 -28.69 16.79 6.38
CA LEU A 10 -28.68 15.32 6.31
C LEU A 10 -27.85 14.83 5.14
N ALA A 11 -28.00 15.44 3.97
CA ALA A 11 -27.20 15.08 2.80
C ALA A 11 -25.69 15.30 3.04
N ALA A 12 -25.32 16.40 3.68
CA ALA A 12 -23.92 16.67 4.01
C ALA A 12 -23.34 15.64 4.98
N ALA A 13 -24.11 15.22 5.99
CA ALA A 13 -23.68 14.20 6.94
C ALA A 13 -23.45 12.84 6.27
N ILE A 14 -24.32 12.46 5.34
CA ILE A 14 -24.17 11.20 4.59
C ILE A 14 -22.91 11.23 3.73
N LEU A 15 -22.62 12.34 3.05
CA LEU A 15 -21.42 12.49 2.22
C LEU A 15 -20.14 12.38 3.06
N LEU A 16 -20.11 12.98 4.24
CA LEU A 16 -18.97 12.89 5.13
C LEU A 16 -18.73 11.46 5.62
N ALA A 17 -19.78 10.75 5.98
CA ALA A 17 -19.69 9.37 6.42
C ALA A 17 -19.18 8.46 5.29
N ALA A 18 -19.68 8.63 4.08
CA ALA A 18 -19.24 7.86 2.92
C ALA A 18 -17.76 8.12 2.59
N GLY A 19 -17.32 9.39 2.65
CA GLY A 19 -15.91 9.75 2.45
C GLY A 19 -15.00 9.12 3.48
N ALA A 20 -15.36 9.14 4.75
CA ALA A 20 -14.58 8.52 5.82
C ALA A 20 -14.49 7.00 5.67
N ALA A 21 -15.58 6.33 5.26
CA ALA A 21 -15.62 4.88 5.09
C ALA A 21 -14.72 4.39 3.95
N CYS A 22 -14.47 5.22 2.93
CA CYS A 22 -13.65 4.87 1.76
C CYS A 22 -12.20 5.29 1.91
N ALA A 23 -11.85 5.99 2.99
CA ALA A 23 -10.48 6.50 3.18
C ALA A 23 -9.51 5.36 3.51
N VAL A 24 -8.44 5.24 2.73
CA VAL A 24 -7.31 4.35 2.99
C VAL A 24 -6.12 5.21 3.35
N ARG A 25 -5.38 4.83 4.40
CA ARG A 25 -4.20 5.56 4.83
C ARG A 25 -3.09 5.46 3.79
N SER A 26 -2.43 6.59 3.56
CA SER A 26 -1.31 6.70 2.62
C SER A 26 -0.08 7.24 3.34
N PRO A 27 0.53 6.44 4.23
CA PRO A 27 1.71 6.88 4.97
C PRO A 27 2.93 6.95 4.06
N SER A 28 3.96 7.67 4.50
CA SER A 28 5.27 7.59 3.88
C SER A 28 5.90 6.24 4.17
N ILE A 29 6.86 5.82 3.34
CA ILE A 29 7.55 4.55 3.56
C ILE A 29 8.35 4.58 4.87
N ALA A 30 8.97 5.72 5.20
CA ALA A 30 9.67 5.85 6.48
C ALA A 30 8.73 5.65 7.67
N ASP A 31 7.50 6.16 7.59
CA ASP A 31 6.53 5.99 8.66
C ASP A 31 6.15 4.51 8.86
N LEU A 32 5.98 3.77 7.77
CA LEU A 32 5.75 2.33 7.84
C LEU A 32 6.92 1.57 8.47
N GLN A 33 8.15 1.98 8.16
CA GLN A 33 9.35 1.31 8.66
C GLN A 33 9.64 1.64 10.12
N HIS A 34 9.42 2.88 10.54
CA HIS A 34 9.70 3.32 11.90
C HIS A 34 8.57 3.01 12.87
N ASN A 35 7.34 2.94 12.38
CA ASN A 35 6.15 2.69 13.20
C ASN A 35 5.32 1.55 12.65
N PRO A 36 5.89 0.37 12.40
CA PRO A 36 5.14 -0.73 11.78
C PRO A 36 3.96 -1.20 12.64
N GLY A 37 4.08 -1.12 13.96
CA GLY A 37 3.01 -1.50 14.87
C GLY A 37 1.73 -0.68 14.71
N ARG A 38 1.86 0.57 14.27
CA ARG A 38 0.70 1.44 14.01
C ARG A 38 -0.13 0.95 12.82
N TYR A 39 0.53 0.33 11.85
CA TYR A 39 -0.09 -0.10 10.60
C TYR A 39 -0.20 -1.61 10.48
N TYR A 40 0.33 -2.35 11.43
CA TYR A 40 0.35 -3.82 11.39
C TYR A 40 -1.05 -4.38 11.12
N ASP A 41 -1.13 -5.31 10.18
CA ASP A 41 -2.36 -5.96 9.74
C ASP A 41 -3.41 -5.00 9.20
N ARG A 42 -3.00 -3.80 8.80
CA ARG A 42 -3.88 -2.80 8.20
C ARG A 42 -3.53 -2.60 6.73
N THR A 43 -4.55 -2.28 5.95
CA THR A 43 -4.37 -1.95 4.54
C THR A 43 -3.93 -0.50 4.41
N VAL A 44 -2.83 -0.29 3.70
CA VAL A 44 -2.30 1.04 3.40
C VAL A 44 -2.04 1.16 1.91
N SER A 45 -1.91 2.38 1.44
CA SER A 45 -1.52 2.68 0.06
C SER A 45 -0.21 3.45 0.09
N ILE A 46 0.78 2.98 -0.65
CA ILE A 46 2.05 3.70 -0.80
C ILE A 46 2.28 4.04 -2.26
N GLU A 47 3.05 5.08 -2.50
CA GLU A 47 3.41 5.53 -3.82
C GLU A 47 4.91 5.75 -3.89
N GLY A 48 5.54 5.28 -4.95
CA GLY A 48 6.98 5.43 -5.10
C GLY A 48 7.48 4.81 -6.39
N THR A 49 8.79 4.65 -6.47
CA THR A 49 9.48 4.10 -7.63
C THR A 49 10.03 2.73 -7.31
N VAL A 50 9.86 1.79 -8.22
CA VAL A 50 10.44 0.44 -8.08
C VAL A 50 11.95 0.54 -8.21
N THR A 51 12.65 0.15 -7.15
CA THR A 51 14.12 0.22 -7.10
C THR A 51 14.79 -1.11 -7.42
N SER A 52 14.11 -2.23 -7.15
CA SER A 52 14.57 -3.56 -7.52
C SER A 52 13.40 -4.54 -7.55
N SER A 53 13.58 -5.65 -8.30
CA SER A 53 12.58 -6.71 -8.35
C SER A 53 13.28 -8.05 -8.56
N TRP A 54 12.74 -9.10 -7.94
CA TRP A 54 13.27 -10.46 -8.09
C TRP A 54 12.21 -11.50 -7.77
N GLY A 55 12.36 -12.68 -8.38
CA GLY A 55 11.51 -13.82 -8.09
C GLY A 55 12.09 -14.68 -6.98
N VAL A 56 11.25 -15.40 -6.27
CA VAL A 56 11.65 -16.40 -5.28
C VAL A 56 11.65 -17.77 -5.95
N PRO A 57 12.79 -18.50 -5.98
CA PRO A 57 12.83 -19.81 -6.62
C PRO A 57 11.86 -20.79 -5.98
N LEU A 58 11.21 -21.61 -6.81
CA LEU A 58 10.32 -22.70 -6.41
C LEU A 58 9.04 -22.26 -5.68
N VAL A 59 8.77 -20.97 -5.59
CA VAL A 59 7.58 -20.42 -4.94
C VAL A 59 6.92 -19.42 -5.89
N PRO A 60 5.58 -19.39 -6.01
CA PRO A 60 4.90 -18.44 -6.88
C PRO A 60 4.82 -17.04 -6.26
N LEU A 61 5.87 -16.62 -5.57
CA LEU A 61 5.96 -15.31 -4.95
C LEU A 61 7.04 -14.50 -5.63
N LYS A 62 6.79 -13.22 -5.73
CA LYS A 62 7.74 -12.25 -6.25
C LYS A 62 7.89 -11.12 -5.26
N LEU A 63 9.10 -10.60 -5.20
CA LEU A 63 9.42 -9.49 -4.32
C LEU A 63 9.92 -8.33 -5.17
N TYR A 64 9.52 -7.13 -4.79
CA TYR A 64 10.09 -5.92 -5.36
C TYR A 64 10.17 -4.87 -4.28
N LYS A 65 11.08 -3.92 -4.46
CA LYS A 65 11.24 -2.81 -3.53
C LYS A 65 10.68 -1.54 -4.15
N VAL A 66 9.97 -0.78 -3.33
CA VAL A 66 9.43 0.53 -3.70
C VAL A 66 10.06 1.56 -2.79
N GLY A 67 10.58 2.61 -3.38
CA GLY A 67 11.19 3.72 -2.66
C GLY A 67 10.48 5.03 -2.91
N ASP A 68 10.37 5.84 -1.87
CA ASP A 68 10.00 7.25 -1.97
C ASP A 68 11.15 8.10 -1.44
N SER A 69 10.94 9.41 -1.25
CA SER A 69 11.98 10.29 -0.72
C SER A 69 12.37 9.98 0.73
N THR A 70 11.61 9.13 1.42
CA THR A 70 11.81 8.84 2.85
C THR A 70 12.45 7.49 3.12
N GLY A 71 12.39 6.54 2.19
CA GLY A 71 12.97 5.22 2.38
C GLY A 71 12.49 4.22 1.35
N GLU A 72 12.80 2.94 1.58
CA GLU A 72 12.38 1.82 0.74
C GLU A 72 11.67 0.77 1.57
N ILE A 73 10.72 0.07 0.95
CA ILE A 73 10.02 -1.05 1.58
C ILE A 73 9.93 -2.21 0.59
N THR A 74 10.01 -3.43 1.11
CA THR A 74 9.80 -4.63 0.32
C THR A 74 8.31 -4.90 0.19
N VAL A 75 7.89 -5.21 -1.03
CA VAL A 75 6.52 -5.63 -1.34
C VAL A 75 6.56 -7.08 -1.78
N VAL A 76 5.69 -7.90 -1.19
CA VAL A 76 5.52 -9.31 -1.53
C VAL A 76 4.26 -9.44 -2.38
N SER A 77 4.40 -10.03 -3.55
CA SER A 77 3.31 -10.19 -4.51
C SER A 77 3.20 -11.64 -4.96
N ASP A 78 1.98 -12.13 -5.08
CA ASP A 78 1.68 -13.40 -5.72
C ASP A 78 1.21 -13.23 -7.17
N SER A 79 1.27 -12.01 -7.68
CA SER A 79 0.91 -11.68 -9.05
C SER A 79 1.90 -12.29 -10.05
N ALA A 80 1.41 -12.65 -11.22
CA ALA A 80 2.26 -13.17 -12.29
C ALA A 80 3.22 -12.13 -12.84
N ARG A 81 2.91 -10.85 -12.68
CA ARG A 81 3.70 -9.75 -13.20
C ARG A 81 4.20 -8.86 -12.08
N VAL A 82 5.47 -8.49 -12.17
CA VAL A 82 6.13 -7.54 -11.28
C VAL A 82 6.39 -6.26 -12.08
N PRO A 83 6.19 -5.07 -11.49
CA PRO A 83 6.51 -3.84 -12.20
C PRO A 83 8.02 -3.75 -12.47
N PRO A 84 8.42 -3.18 -13.60
CA PRO A 84 9.83 -3.05 -13.92
C PRO A 84 10.51 -2.03 -13.03
N ARG A 85 11.83 -2.20 -12.86
CA ARG A 85 12.65 -1.22 -12.17
C ARG A 85 12.51 0.15 -12.82
N GLY A 86 12.37 1.17 -12.01
CA GLY A 86 12.18 2.55 -12.48
C GLY A 86 10.72 2.96 -12.66
N ALA A 87 9.79 2.01 -12.64
CA ALA A 87 8.38 2.33 -12.75
C ALA A 87 7.87 3.07 -11.51
N ARG A 88 7.03 4.07 -11.72
CA ARG A 88 6.34 4.71 -10.63
C ARG A 88 5.02 3.99 -10.39
N VAL A 89 4.79 3.61 -9.15
CA VAL A 89 3.68 2.72 -8.79
C VAL A 89 2.94 3.24 -7.56
N ARG A 90 1.68 2.84 -7.47
CA ARG A 90 0.90 2.91 -6.25
C ARG A 90 0.54 1.48 -5.85
N VAL A 91 0.92 1.12 -4.64
CA VAL A 91 0.70 -0.23 -4.12
C VAL A 91 -0.23 -0.14 -2.92
N LYS A 92 -1.30 -0.90 -2.98
CA LYS A 92 -2.19 -1.09 -1.85
C LYS A 92 -1.92 -2.47 -1.29
N GLY A 93 -1.75 -2.57 0.01
CA GLY A 93 -1.45 -3.84 0.63
C GLY A 93 -1.54 -3.81 2.14
N ARG A 94 -1.32 -4.97 2.73
CA ARG A 94 -1.38 -5.16 4.17
C ARG A 94 0.03 -5.18 4.75
N VAL A 95 0.23 -4.47 5.85
CA VAL A 95 1.53 -4.38 6.52
C VAL A 95 1.75 -5.60 7.40
N ASN A 96 2.88 -6.26 7.23
CA ASN A 96 3.34 -7.36 8.08
C ASN A 96 4.73 -7.03 8.61
N GLU A 97 5.06 -7.52 9.82
CA GLU A 97 6.36 -7.22 10.44
C GLU A 97 7.44 -8.22 10.08
N PHE A 98 7.09 -9.49 9.95
CA PHE A 98 8.06 -10.54 9.71
C PHE A 98 7.59 -11.48 8.62
N GLY A 99 8.55 -12.06 7.92
CA GLY A 99 8.31 -13.10 6.95
C GLY A 99 9.61 -13.76 6.54
N THR A 100 9.53 -15.00 6.09
CA THR A 100 10.66 -15.72 5.49
C THR A 100 10.24 -16.17 4.10
N PHE A 101 10.96 -15.71 3.09
CA PHE A 101 10.65 -16.00 1.70
C PHE A 101 11.93 -16.47 1.01
N GLY A 102 11.89 -17.69 0.48
CA GLY A 102 13.05 -18.24 -0.21
C GLY A 102 14.29 -18.37 0.65
N GLY A 103 14.14 -18.67 1.95
CA GLY A 103 15.25 -18.75 2.89
C GLY A 103 15.74 -17.40 3.41
N ARG A 104 15.14 -16.30 3.01
CA ARG A 104 15.49 -14.96 3.45
C ARG A 104 14.47 -14.43 4.46
N ALA A 105 14.96 -13.95 5.59
CA ALA A 105 14.14 -13.24 6.55
C ALA A 105 13.92 -11.81 6.07
N ILE A 106 12.69 -11.36 6.10
CA ILE A 106 12.30 -10.01 5.72
C ILE A 106 11.59 -9.38 6.92
N GLY A 107 12.02 -8.16 7.27
CA GLY A 107 11.36 -7.40 8.34
C GLY A 107 10.02 -6.83 7.89
N ALA A 108 9.73 -5.59 8.26
CA ALA A 108 8.48 -4.93 7.86
C ALA A 108 8.36 -4.92 6.34
N HIS A 109 7.26 -5.45 5.84
CA HIS A 109 6.98 -5.54 4.41
C HIS A 109 5.50 -5.35 4.14
N LEU A 110 5.18 -5.07 2.88
CA LEU A 110 3.81 -4.89 2.42
C LEU A 110 3.41 -6.11 1.59
N ARG A 111 2.30 -6.74 1.94
CA ARG A 111 1.72 -7.79 1.12
C ARG A 111 0.73 -7.18 0.15
N GLU A 112 1.04 -7.25 -1.12
CA GLU A 112 0.27 -6.60 -2.18
C GLU A 112 -1.16 -7.12 -2.26
N SER A 113 -2.12 -6.19 -2.20
CA SER A 113 -3.52 -6.46 -2.55
C SER A 113 -3.83 -5.97 -3.96
N SER A 114 -3.29 -4.82 -4.34
CA SER A 114 -3.41 -4.29 -5.70
C SER A 114 -2.21 -3.43 -6.05
N LEU A 115 -1.90 -3.39 -7.34
CA LEU A 115 -0.81 -2.61 -7.89
C LEU A 115 -1.32 -1.77 -9.05
N ARG A 116 -0.96 -0.51 -9.07
CA ARG A 116 -1.23 0.38 -10.18
C ARG A 116 0.06 1.01 -10.65
N VAL A 117 0.40 0.78 -11.91
CA VAL A 117 1.55 1.42 -12.54
C VAL A 117 1.12 2.81 -13.00
N LEU A 118 1.73 3.85 -12.43
CA LEU A 118 1.41 5.24 -12.73
C LEU A 118 2.22 5.74 -13.91
N ARG A 119 3.48 5.29 -14.01
CA ARG A 119 4.38 5.64 -15.11
C ARG A 119 5.44 4.55 -15.25
N ARG A 120 5.70 4.13 -16.46
CA ARG A 120 6.80 3.21 -16.75
C ARG A 120 8.10 3.99 -16.80
N GLY A 121 9.08 3.55 -16.05
CA GLY A 121 10.36 4.14 -15.84
C GLY A 121 11.04 4.93 -16.91
#